data_b8ec9cb2d7a0d4e21a8ebdc4453648b8
#
_entry.id   b8ec9cb2d7a0d4e21a8ebdc4453648b8
#
_cell.length_a   1.000
_cell.length_b   1.000
_cell.length_c   1.000
_cell.angle_alpha   90.00
_cell.angle_beta   90.00
_cell.angle_gamma   90.00
#
_symmetry.space_group_name_H-M   'P 1'
#
loop_
_entity.id
_entity.type
_entity.pdbx_description
1 polymer ?
#
loop_
_entity_poly.entity_id
_entity_poly.type
_entity_poly.pdbx_seq_one_letter_code
_entity_poly.pdbx_strand_id
1 'polypeptide(L)'
;FIILAITITMVIAAELVNTAIESAIDLSTNYYHPLAKVAKNTAAGAVLITAINAVLVGYIIFWDELTNITFRIMDRVKETEPYIIFIVLAIVCIVVVAAKAYFGEGTPLKGGMPSGHSAIAFSIATAISLISNSHIIIILSYLMALITAQSRVDSEVHSVWEVIAGAILGTLITILIFKIFS
;
A
#
# COMPACT_ATOMS: atom_id res chain seq x y z
N PHE A 1 2.26 -17.54 17.69
CA PHE A 1 3.06 -16.40 18.18
C PHE A 1 4.57 -16.67 18.18
N ILE A 2 5.05 -17.87 18.57
CA ILE A 2 6.49 -18.19 18.64
C ILE A 2 7.15 -18.07 17.24
N ILE A 3 6.54 -18.64 16.22
CA ILE A 3 7.07 -18.57 14.84
C ILE A 3 7.20 -17.11 14.38
N LEU A 4 6.21 -16.27 14.67
CA LEU A 4 6.24 -14.85 14.31
C LEU A 4 7.37 -14.12 15.04
N ALA A 5 7.54 -14.38 16.34
CA ALA A 5 8.63 -13.81 17.13
C ALA A 5 10.01 -14.22 16.59
N ILE A 6 10.21 -15.50 16.27
CA ILE A 6 11.44 -16.00 15.66
C ILE A 6 11.69 -15.30 14.30
N THR A 7 10.67 -15.20 13.47
CA THR A 7 10.80 -14.56 12.15
C THR A 7 11.21 -13.09 12.26
N ILE A 8 10.57 -12.33 13.15
CA ILE A 8 10.93 -10.93 13.41
C ILE A 8 12.38 -10.83 13.91
N THR A 9 12.75 -11.68 14.86
CA THR A 9 14.11 -11.70 15.41
C THR A 9 15.15 -12.03 14.33
N MET A 10 14.86 -12.96 13.42
CA MET A 10 15.75 -13.29 12.30
C MET A 10 15.98 -12.11 11.35
N VAL A 11 14.94 -11.36 11.01
CA VAL A 11 15.07 -10.16 10.16
C VAL A 11 15.93 -9.11 10.86
N ILE A 12 15.65 -8.82 12.11
CA ILE A 12 16.43 -7.83 12.89
C ILE A 12 17.90 -8.27 13.02
N ALA A 13 18.15 -9.54 13.30
CA ALA A 13 19.51 -10.08 13.40
C ALA A 13 20.26 -9.98 12.07
N ALA A 14 19.60 -10.29 10.94
CA ALA A 14 20.20 -10.17 9.62
C ALA A 14 20.55 -8.70 9.28
N GLU A 15 19.67 -7.76 9.60
CA GLU A 15 19.92 -6.32 9.44
C GLU A 15 21.12 -5.83 10.28
N LEU A 16 21.18 -6.23 11.55
CA LEU A 16 22.30 -5.87 12.43
C LEU A 16 23.63 -6.42 11.92
N VAL A 17 23.65 -7.67 11.45
CA VAL A 17 24.84 -8.29 10.87
C VAL A 17 25.23 -7.61 9.57
N ASN A 18 24.27 -7.29 8.69
CA ASN A 18 24.54 -6.54 7.46
C ASN A 18 25.19 -5.18 7.76
N THR A 19 24.62 -4.43 8.68
CA THR A 19 25.15 -3.12 9.10
C THR A 19 26.56 -3.23 9.68
N ALA A 20 26.83 -4.27 10.48
CA ALA A 20 28.15 -4.51 11.04
C ALA A 20 29.19 -4.84 9.96
N ILE A 21 28.83 -5.67 8.96
CA ILE A 21 29.69 -6.02 7.82
C ILE A 21 29.97 -4.77 6.97
N GLU A 22 28.96 -3.98 6.65
CA GLU A 22 29.13 -2.74 5.90
C GLU A 22 30.06 -1.77 6.61
N SER A 23 29.85 -1.56 7.92
CA SER A 23 30.70 -0.69 8.74
C SER A 23 32.14 -1.18 8.82
N ALA A 24 32.36 -2.48 8.99
CA ALA A 24 33.69 -3.07 9.05
C ALA A 24 34.44 -2.93 7.70
N ILE A 25 33.74 -3.11 6.59
CA ILE A 25 34.33 -2.94 5.25
C ILE A 25 34.67 -1.47 5.00
N ASP A 26 33.78 -0.53 5.36
CA ASP A 26 33.99 0.91 5.16
C ASP A 26 35.14 1.44 6.01
N LEU A 27 35.39 0.86 7.19
CA LEU A 27 36.58 1.15 7.99
C LEU A 27 37.88 0.59 7.38
N SER A 28 37.78 -0.51 6.61
CA SER A 28 38.96 -1.23 6.10
C SER A 28 39.43 -0.74 4.73
N THR A 29 38.50 -0.14 3.92
CA THR A 29 38.81 0.24 2.52
C THR A 29 38.18 1.57 2.14
N ASN A 30 39.02 2.52 1.71
CA ASN A 30 38.57 3.82 1.18
C ASN A 30 38.49 3.81 -0.36
N TYR A 31 38.68 2.67 -1.01
CA TYR A 31 38.67 2.51 -2.47
C TYR A 31 37.87 1.29 -2.86
N TYR A 32 37.46 1.26 -4.13
CA TYR A 32 36.69 0.12 -4.66
C TYR A 32 37.54 -1.17 -4.65
N HIS A 33 37.01 -2.17 -3.94
CA HIS A 33 37.60 -3.51 -3.91
C HIS A 33 36.52 -4.56 -4.27
N PRO A 34 36.79 -5.44 -5.27
CA PRO A 34 35.78 -6.41 -5.73
C PRO A 34 35.26 -7.33 -4.61
N LEU A 35 36.13 -7.79 -3.70
CA LEU A 35 35.74 -8.65 -2.57
C LEU A 35 34.89 -7.89 -1.55
N ALA A 36 35.15 -6.60 -1.33
CA ALA A 36 34.31 -5.76 -0.46
C ALA A 36 32.89 -5.66 -1.02
N LYS A 37 32.74 -5.46 -2.34
CA LYS A 37 31.44 -5.47 -2.99
C LYS A 37 30.72 -6.82 -2.84
N VAL A 38 31.43 -7.93 -3.04
CA VAL A 38 30.86 -9.27 -2.86
C VAL A 38 30.38 -9.47 -1.42
N ALA A 39 31.19 -9.10 -0.42
CA ALA A 39 30.82 -9.24 0.99
C ALA A 39 29.57 -8.41 1.35
N LYS A 40 29.50 -7.13 0.94
CA LYS A 40 28.32 -6.27 1.14
C LYS A 40 27.07 -6.86 0.45
N ASN A 41 27.20 -7.29 -0.81
CA ASN A 41 26.08 -7.87 -1.53
C ASN A 41 25.58 -9.19 -0.91
N THR A 42 26.50 -10.01 -0.36
CA THR A 42 26.14 -11.26 0.33
C THR A 42 25.39 -10.97 1.61
N ALA A 43 25.83 -9.99 2.39
CA ALA A 43 25.15 -9.57 3.61
C ALA A 43 23.75 -8.98 3.31
N ALA A 44 23.64 -8.10 2.32
CA ALA A 44 22.34 -7.58 1.86
C ALA A 44 21.43 -8.70 1.32
N GLY A 45 22.00 -9.72 0.64
CA GLY A 45 21.27 -10.90 0.19
C GLY A 45 20.65 -11.71 1.34
N ALA A 46 21.36 -11.83 2.48
CA ALA A 46 20.83 -12.50 3.66
C ALA A 46 19.63 -11.74 4.25
N VAL A 47 19.69 -10.40 4.30
CA VAL A 47 18.56 -9.56 4.70
C VAL A 47 17.36 -9.77 3.78
N LEU A 48 17.58 -9.76 2.47
CA LEU A 48 16.51 -9.97 1.49
C LEU A 48 15.81 -11.33 1.68
N ILE A 49 16.59 -12.40 1.90
CA ILE A 49 16.04 -13.75 2.13
C ILE A 49 15.19 -13.78 3.41
N THR A 50 15.66 -13.19 4.49
CA THR A 50 14.90 -13.14 5.75
C THR A 50 13.65 -12.28 5.64
N ALA A 51 13.69 -11.17 4.88
CA ALA A 51 12.54 -10.33 4.60
C ALA A 51 11.47 -11.08 3.77
N ILE A 52 11.87 -11.79 2.72
CA ILE A 52 10.95 -12.62 1.92
C ILE A 52 10.32 -13.71 2.80
N ASN A 53 11.12 -14.38 3.63
CA ASN A 53 10.60 -15.37 4.57
C ASN A 53 9.59 -14.76 5.55
N ALA A 54 9.85 -13.54 6.05
CA ALA A 54 8.93 -12.85 6.96
C ALA A 54 7.57 -12.55 6.29
N VAL A 55 7.57 -12.16 5.01
CA VAL A 55 6.34 -11.96 4.23
C VAL A 55 5.56 -13.28 4.08
N LEU A 56 6.24 -14.38 3.75
CA LEU A 56 5.61 -15.69 3.61
C LEU A 56 5.01 -16.18 4.93
N VAL A 57 5.75 -16.07 6.02
CA VAL A 57 5.27 -16.45 7.37
C VAL A 57 4.10 -15.57 7.79
N GLY A 58 4.17 -14.25 7.56
CA GLY A 58 3.08 -13.33 7.82
C GLY A 58 1.82 -13.71 7.02
N TYR A 59 1.98 -13.99 5.73
CA TYR A 59 0.89 -14.45 4.87
C TYR A 59 0.23 -15.72 5.43
N ILE A 60 1.00 -16.74 5.80
CA ILE A 60 0.47 -18.00 6.32
C ILE A 60 -0.24 -17.80 7.67
N ILE A 61 0.35 -17.02 8.59
CA ILE A 61 -0.21 -16.82 9.94
C ILE A 61 -1.51 -16.00 9.90
N PHE A 62 -1.56 -14.96 9.05
CA PHE A 62 -2.69 -14.02 9.01
C PHE A 62 -3.74 -14.38 7.96
N TRP A 63 -3.51 -15.43 7.15
CA TRP A 63 -4.42 -15.80 6.07
C TRP A 63 -5.86 -16.03 6.54
N ASP A 64 -6.04 -16.83 7.59
CA ASP A 64 -7.38 -17.15 8.11
C ASP A 64 -8.07 -15.90 8.70
N GLU A 65 -7.33 -15.06 9.38
CA GLU A 65 -7.87 -13.80 9.91
C GLU A 65 -8.27 -12.83 8.80
N LEU A 66 -7.42 -12.68 7.78
CA LEU A 66 -7.69 -11.83 6.62
C LEU A 66 -8.92 -12.31 5.84
N THR A 67 -9.03 -13.61 5.59
CA THR A 67 -10.19 -14.19 4.91
C THR A 67 -11.46 -14.06 5.73
N ASN A 68 -11.41 -14.34 7.02
CA ASN A 68 -12.58 -14.23 7.92
C ASN A 68 -13.06 -12.78 8.06
N ILE A 69 -12.16 -11.80 8.12
CA ILE A 69 -12.51 -10.37 8.12
C ILE A 69 -13.17 -10.01 6.79
N THR A 70 -12.61 -10.46 5.67
CA THR A 70 -13.15 -10.18 4.34
C THR A 70 -14.56 -10.76 4.19
N PHE A 71 -14.80 -12.00 4.58
CA PHE A 71 -16.13 -12.60 4.51
C PHE A 71 -17.16 -11.89 5.40
N ARG A 72 -16.80 -11.53 6.64
CA ARG A 72 -17.71 -10.79 7.55
C ARG A 72 -18.07 -9.41 7.01
N ILE A 73 -17.09 -8.71 6.40
CA ILE A 73 -17.34 -7.40 5.78
C ILE A 73 -18.25 -7.57 4.56
N MET A 74 -17.98 -8.57 3.70
CA MET A 74 -18.78 -8.79 2.49
C MET A 74 -20.24 -9.13 2.77
N ASP A 75 -20.52 -9.95 3.78
CA ASP A 75 -21.90 -10.31 4.13
C ASP A 75 -22.70 -9.10 4.66
N ARG A 76 -22.07 -8.22 5.42
CA ARG A 76 -22.73 -7.00 5.91
C ARG A 76 -22.90 -5.93 4.83
N VAL A 77 -21.92 -5.79 3.94
CA VAL A 77 -21.95 -4.77 2.87
C VAL A 77 -23.03 -5.05 1.82
N LYS A 78 -23.44 -6.31 1.63
CA LYS A 78 -24.53 -6.66 0.70
C LYS A 78 -25.90 -6.06 1.08
N GLU A 79 -26.08 -5.71 2.34
CA GLU A 79 -27.29 -5.05 2.85
C GLU A 79 -27.13 -3.52 2.86
N THR A 80 -26.01 -3.00 2.36
CA THR A 80 -25.66 -1.58 2.43
C THR A 80 -26.45 -0.77 1.40
N GLU A 81 -27.11 0.27 1.88
CA GLU A 81 -27.92 1.18 1.04
C GLU A 81 -27.06 1.94 0.00
N PRO A 82 -27.50 2.08 -1.25
CA PRO A 82 -26.73 2.68 -2.35
C PRO A 82 -26.21 4.10 -2.07
N TYR A 83 -26.87 4.85 -1.18
CA TYR A 83 -26.45 6.23 -0.86
C TYR A 83 -25.09 6.29 -0.12
N ILE A 84 -24.63 5.20 0.47
CA ILE A 84 -23.33 5.15 1.16
C ILE A 84 -22.18 5.41 0.17
N ILE A 85 -22.31 5.00 -1.08
CA ILE A 85 -21.31 5.30 -2.13
C ILE A 85 -21.12 6.82 -2.28
N PHE A 86 -22.23 7.58 -2.29
CA PHE A 86 -22.14 9.05 -2.41
C PHE A 86 -21.50 9.68 -1.17
N ILE A 87 -21.80 9.16 0.02
CA ILE A 87 -21.16 9.61 1.27
C ILE A 87 -19.66 9.34 1.23
N VAL A 88 -19.24 8.14 0.82
CA VAL A 88 -17.83 7.78 0.67
C VAL A 88 -17.12 8.74 -0.27
N LEU A 89 -17.68 8.97 -1.46
CA LEU A 89 -17.06 9.86 -2.45
C LEU A 89 -16.97 11.30 -1.94
N ALA A 90 -17.99 11.79 -1.27
CA ALA A 90 -17.97 13.13 -0.66
C ALA A 90 -16.87 13.24 0.40
N ILE A 91 -16.74 12.27 1.29
CA ILE A 91 -15.71 12.25 2.32
C ILE A 91 -14.31 12.14 1.70
N VAL A 92 -14.12 11.27 0.69
CA VAL A 92 -12.83 11.16 -0.02
C VAL A 92 -12.44 12.49 -0.65
N CYS A 93 -13.39 13.19 -1.30
CA CYS A 93 -13.13 14.51 -1.88
C CYS A 93 -12.72 15.54 -0.79
N ILE A 94 -13.45 15.58 0.31
CA ILE A 94 -13.15 16.50 1.43
C ILE A 94 -11.77 16.22 2.01
N VAL A 95 -11.46 14.94 2.27
CA VAL A 95 -10.15 14.56 2.86
C VAL A 95 -9.01 14.85 1.89
N VAL A 96 -9.17 14.61 0.58
CA VAL A 96 -8.17 14.97 -0.43
C VAL A 96 -7.91 16.47 -0.45
N VAL A 97 -8.97 17.29 -0.46
CA VAL A 97 -8.84 18.76 -0.45
C VAL A 97 -8.18 19.24 0.84
N ALA A 98 -8.57 18.69 1.98
CA ALA A 98 -7.98 19.02 3.28
C ALA A 98 -6.50 18.60 3.34
N ALA A 99 -6.14 17.43 2.84
CA ALA A 99 -4.75 16.98 2.77
C ALA A 99 -3.90 17.89 1.88
N LYS A 100 -4.38 18.27 0.70
CA LYS A 100 -3.70 19.24 -0.18
C LYS A 100 -3.51 20.59 0.46
N ALA A 101 -4.54 21.09 1.16
CA ALA A 101 -4.45 22.35 1.90
C ALA A 101 -3.40 22.27 3.03
N TYR A 102 -3.29 21.11 3.70
CA TYR A 102 -2.31 20.90 4.76
C TYR A 102 -0.86 20.84 4.24
N PHE A 103 -0.63 20.13 3.13
CA PHE A 103 0.70 20.01 2.53
C PHE A 103 1.13 21.27 1.75
N GLY A 104 0.20 22.18 1.44
CA GLY A 104 0.50 23.44 0.75
C GLY A 104 0.95 23.27 -0.70
N GLU A 105 0.76 22.10 -1.31
CA GLU A 105 1.21 21.76 -2.66
C GLU A 105 0.04 21.68 -3.65
N GLY A 106 0.18 22.38 -4.78
CA GLY A 106 -0.78 22.35 -5.88
C GLY A 106 -2.08 23.12 -5.62
N THR A 107 -3.03 22.94 -6.52
CA THR A 107 -4.41 23.46 -6.36
C THR A 107 -5.34 22.30 -6.03
N PRO A 108 -6.56 22.54 -5.52
CA PRO A 108 -7.52 21.48 -5.19
C PRO A 108 -7.74 20.46 -6.32
N LEU A 109 -7.59 20.88 -7.58
CA LEU A 109 -7.86 20.05 -8.75
C LEU A 109 -6.61 19.73 -9.60
N LYS A 110 -5.45 20.38 -9.35
CA LYS A 110 -4.28 20.23 -10.21
C LYS A 110 -2.98 20.17 -9.39
N GLY A 111 -2.23 19.08 -9.55
CA GLY A 111 -0.96 18.84 -8.87
C GLY A 111 -1.10 18.59 -7.37
N GLY A 112 0.03 18.35 -6.71
CA GLY A 112 0.16 18.16 -5.26
C GLY A 112 -0.32 16.81 -4.72
N MET A 113 0.12 16.51 -3.51
CA MET A 113 -0.12 15.25 -2.81
C MET A 113 -1.35 15.34 -1.90
N PRO A 114 -2.27 14.35 -1.89
CA PRO A 114 -2.39 13.19 -2.77
C PRO A 114 -3.11 13.49 -4.08
N SER A 115 -2.97 12.61 -5.10
CA SER A 115 -3.73 12.70 -6.36
C SER A 115 -5.23 12.45 -6.12
N GLY A 116 -6.06 13.47 -6.33
CA GLY A 116 -7.51 13.38 -6.13
C GLY A 116 -8.19 12.43 -7.10
N HIS A 117 -7.79 12.42 -8.38
CA HIS A 117 -8.34 11.50 -9.37
C HIS A 117 -8.02 10.04 -9.03
N SER A 118 -6.82 9.77 -8.56
CA SER A 118 -6.43 8.43 -8.09
C SER A 118 -7.23 8.02 -6.86
N ALA A 119 -7.38 8.91 -5.87
CA ALA A 119 -8.17 8.64 -4.68
C ALA A 119 -9.63 8.29 -5.00
N ILE A 120 -10.28 9.06 -5.87
CA ILE A 120 -11.66 8.81 -6.30
C ILE A 120 -11.76 7.50 -7.08
N ALA A 121 -10.86 7.25 -8.05
CA ALA A 121 -10.91 6.06 -8.87
C ALA A 121 -10.74 4.77 -8.04
N PHE A 122 -9.78 4.75 -7.13
CA PHE A 122 -9.57 3.61 -6.23
C PHE A 122 -10.64 3.49 -5.16
N SER A 123 -11.24 4.60 -4.71
CA SER A 123 -12.43 4.58 -3.85
C SER A 123 -13.61 3.88 -4.53
N ILE A 124 -13.90 4.24 -5.78
CA ILE A 124 -14.98 3.63 -6.57
C ILE A 124 -14.69 2.14 -6.80
N ALA A 125 -13.47 1.79 -7.22
CA ALA A 125 -13.08 0.40 -7.42
C ALA A 125 -13.23 -0.44 -6.15
N THR A 126 -12.83 0.12 -5.00
CA THR A 126 -12.98 -0.53 -3.70
C THR A 126 -14.45 -0.67 -3.30
N ALA A 127 -15.28 0.36 -3.48
CA ALA A 127 -16.72 0.27 -3.22
C ALA A 127 -17.39 -0.80 -4.09
N ILE A 128 -17.06 -0.85 -5.39
CA ILE A 128 -17.53 -1.91 -6.30
C ILE A 128 -17.08 -3.29 -5.81
N SER A 129 -15.83 -3.43 -5.36
CA SER A 129 -15.31 -4.72 -4.89
C SER A 129 -15.99 -5.21 -3.60
N LEU A 130 -16.46 -4.29 -2.77
CA LEU A 130 -17.19 -4.61 -1.55
C LEU A 130 -18.64 -5.00 -1.83
N ILE A 131 -19.29 -4.41 -2.83
CA ILE A 131 -20.71 -4.62 -3.15
C ILE A 131 -20.91 -5.76 -4.16
N SER A 132 -19.99 -5.91 -5.13
CA SER A 132 -20.16 -6.84 -6.25
C SER A 132 -19.75 -8.26 -5.90
N ASN A 133 -20.55 -9.24 -6.34
CA ASN A 133 -20.21 -10.66 -6.30
C ASN A 133 -19.49 -11.14 -7.57
N SER A 134 -19.37 -10.27 -8.59
CA SER A 134 -18.76 -10.63 -9.87
C SER A 134 -17.28 -10.30 -9.90
N HIS A 135 -16.43 -11.32 -9.93
CA HIS A 135 -14.99 -11.16 -10.07
C HIS A 135 -14.59 -10.35 -11.30
N ILE A 136 -15.33 -10.49 -12.41
CA ILE A 136 -15.07 -9.74 -13.65
C ILE A 136 -15.28 -8.24 -13.42
N ILE A 137 -16.37 -7.85 -12.76
CA ILE A 137 -16.66 -6.44 -12.46
C ILE A 137 -15.59 -5.85 -11.54
N ILE A 138 -15.16 -6.61 -10.53
CA ILE A 138 -14.09 -6.20 -9.62
C ILE A 138 -12.78 -5.96 -10.38
N ILE A 139 -12.36 -6.92 -11.21
CA ILE A 139 -11.13 -6.79 -12.01
C ILE A 139 -11.21 -5.59 -12.94
N LEU A 140 -12.31 -5.40 -13.65
CA LEU A 140 -12.49 -4.27 -14.57
C LEU A 140 -12.48 -2.94 -13.83
N SER A 141 -13.07 -2.84 -12.63
CA SER A 141 -13.08 -1.60 -11.85
C SER A 141 -11.66 -1.20 -11.40
N TYR A 142 -10.85 -2.15 -10.93
CA TYR A 142 -9.45 -1.87 -10.58
C TYR A 142 -8.59 -1.58 -11.82
N LEU A 143 -8.85 -2.22 -12.95
CA LEU A 143 -8.17 -1.91 -14.21
C LEU A 143 -8.45 -0.46 -14.63
N MET A 144 -9.70 -0.01 -14.54
CA MET A 144 -10.08 1.38 -14.82
C MET A 144 -9.43 2.37 -13.84
N ALA A 145 -9.33 2.01 -12.56
CA ALA A 145 -8.64 2.82 -11.56
C ALA A 145 -7.14 2.94 -11.87
N LEU A 146 -6.49 1.86 -12.30
CA LEU A 146 -5.09 1.86 -12.73
C LEU A 146 -4.86 2.69 -13.98
N ILE A 147 -5.73 2.59 -14.99
CA ILE A 147 -5.66 3.42 -16.21
C ILE A 147 -5.81 4.91 -15.85
N THR A 148 -6.74 5.24 -14.94
CA THR A 148 -6.91 6.60 -14.45
C THR A 148 -5.64 7.09 -13.74
N ALA A 149 -5.05 6.27 -12.88
CA ALA A 149 -3.83 6.58 -12.16
C ALA A 149 -2.65 6.80 -13.12
N GLN A 150 -2.45 5.90 -14.10
CA GLN A 150 -1.44 6.02 -15.13
C GLN A 150 -1.61 7.31 -15.94
N SER A 151 -2.83 7.63 -16.37
CA SER A 151 -3.11 8.86 -17.11
C SER A 151 -2.68 10.14 -16.36
N ARG A 152 -2.68 10.13 -15.01
CA ARG A 152 -2.22 11.29 -14.21
C ARG A 152 -0.70 11.41 -14.19
N VAL A 153 0.00 10.29 -14.27
CA VAL A 153 1.46 10.26 -14.39
C VAL A 153 1.89 10.66 -15.82
N ASP A 154 1.29 10.05 -16.84
CA ASP A 154 1.62 10.29 -18.23
C ASP A 154 1.37 11.75 -18.66
N SER A 155 0.37 12.41 -18.07
CA SER A 155 0.09 13.83 -18.30
C SER A 155 0.98 14.79 -17.50
N GLU A 156 1.96 14.29 -16.77
CA GLU A 156 2.89 15.05 -15.91
C GLU A 156 2.20 15.95 -14.87
N VAL A 157 0.91 15.68 -14.56
CA VAL A 157 0.15 16.44 -13.58
C VAL A 157 0.46 15.98 -12.17
N HIS A 158 0.83 14.69 -12.00
CA HIS A 158 1.14 14.07 -10.74
C HIS A 158 2.34 13.14 -10.85
N SER A 159 3.17 13.11 -9.80
CA SER A 159 4.21 12.10 -9.64
C SER A 159 3.61 10.73 -9.29
N VAL A 160 4.38 9.67 -9.50
CA VAL A 160 3.98 8.30 -9.15
C VAL A 160 3.62 8.19 -7.66
N TRP A 161 4.36 8.87 -6.78
CA TRP A 161 4.12 8.86 -5.34
C TRP A 161 2.81 9.54 -4.94
N GLU A 162 2.44 10.65 -5.59
CA GLU A 162 1.17 11.32 -5.37
C GLU A 162 -0.02 10.45 -5.77
N VAL A 163 0.14 9.70 -6.86
CA VAL A 163 -0.86 8.76 -7.38
C VAL A 163 -1.02 7.57 -6.43
N ILE A 164 0.08 6.98 -5.95
CA ILE A 164 0.05 5.88 -4.98
C ILE A 164 -0.59 6.33 -3.67
N ALA A 165 -0.19 7.51 -3.15
CA ALA A 165 -0.79 8.06 -1.93
C ALA A 165 -2.30 8.29 -2.09
N GLY A 166 -2.74 8.80 -3.25
CA GLY A 166 -4.16 8.94 -3.57
C GLY A 166 -4.89 7.60 -3.58
N ALA A 167 -4.32 6.58 -4.23
CA ALA A 167 -4.89 5.23 -4.30
C ALA A 167 -5.07 4.62 -2.91
N ILE A 168 -4.04 4.68 -2.07
CA ILE A 168 -4.08 4.17 -0.69
C ILE A 168 -5.15 4.91 0.12
N LEU A 169 -5.16 6.24 0.06
CA LEU A 169 -6.09 7.07 0.80
C LEU A 169 -7.55 6.77 0.42
N GLY A 170 -7.85 6.72 -0.88
CA GLY A 170 -9.20 6.40 -1.36
C GLY A 170 -9.66 5.01 -0.92
N THR A 171 -8.80 4.01 -1.04
CA THR A 171 -9.09 2.63 -0.61
C THR A 171 -9.35 2.55 0.89
N LEU A 172 -8.48 3.14 1.73
CA LEU A 172 -8.60 3.06 3.20
C LEU A 172 -9.86 3.77 3.71
N ILE A 173 -10.18 4.96 3.19
CA ILE A 173 -11.38 5.70 3.57
C ILE A 173 -12.63 4.90 3.21
N THR A 174 -12.66 4.32 2.00
CA THR A 174 -13.80 3.50 1.56
C THR A 174 -14.02 2.31 2.48
N ILE A 175 -12.98 1.53 2.77
CA ILE A 175 -13.08 0.39 3.68
C ILE A 175 -13.56 0.83 5.08
N LEU A 176 -13.01 1.94 5.59
CA LEU A 176 -13.36 2.45 6.91
C LEU A 176 -14.85 2.83 6.99
N ILE A 177 -15.35 3.58 6.00
CA ILE A 177 -16.74 4.03 5.98
C ILE A 177 -17.68 2.83 5.84
N PHE A 178 -17.41 1.92 4.91
CA PHE A 178 -18.21 0.71 4.78
C PHE A 178 -18.22 -0.12 6.07
N LYS A 179 -17.10 -0.18 6.81
CA LYS A 179 -17.04 -0.85 8.11
C LYS A 179 -17.87 -0.17 9.20
N ILE A 180 -18.03 1.15 9.14
CA ILE A 180 -18.82 1.92 10.14
C ILE A 180 -20.31 1.81 9.86
N PHE A 181 -20.72 1.80 8.59
CA PHE A 181 -22.13 1.85 8.18
C PHE A 181 -22.71 0.48 7.81
N SER A 182 -21.93 -0.58 7.79
CA SER A 182 -22.37 -1.98 7.66
C SER A 182 -22.28 -2.69 9.01
#